data_08d885c584ff1d1f6dd493c1b3485eb9
#
_entry.id   08d885c584ff1d1f6dd493c1b3485eb9
#
_cell.length_a   1.000
_cell.length_b   1.000
_cell.length_c   1.000
_cell.angle_alpha   90.00
_cell.angle_beta   90.00
_cell.angle_gamma   90.00
#
_symmetry.space_group_name_H-M   'P 1'
#
loop_
_entity.id
_entity.type
_entity.pdbx_description
1 polymer ?
#
loop_
_entity_poly.entity_id
_entity_poly.type
_entity_poly.pdbx_seq_one_letter_code
_entity_poly.pdbx_strand_id
1 'polypeptide(L)'
;MQGRLSRRTRCAGLALGTALLMAGCAGPRVQQSQSSGAGLESVDGATVSLAAFENSAFPYHGMIPNYQETGKTRPFLDVDENGRLGHSSPRGGIHWEDQTYSDRSVLLAAPQSFDPAKPGVIIVFFHGNNATLSRDVIARQQIVRQLADSGLNGGLVAPQLAVDAQDSSAGRFWSAGGFAAFLGEAQSKLGDLYPNARGAFRRMPVIIVAYSGGYLPAAYSLAVGGDQGRVRGLVLLDALYGERDKFVSWAEGPGRSAFFVSAYSASSRAGNDAVRAELEAAGVPTVNGLPGQLTPGVVAFVDAGSVDHNDFVTSAWGGAPLRDIFSRIGG
;
A
#
# COMPACT_ATOMS: atom_id res chain seq x y z
N MET A 1 10.08 52.09 60.73
CA MET A 1 10.38 51.51 62.03
C MET A 1 11.08 50.20 61.72
N GLN A 2 12.33 50.24 61.91
CA GLN A 2 13.20 49.54 62.91
C GLN A 2 13.09 47.98 62.65
N GLY A 3 14.14 47.26 62.51
CA GLY A 3 15.56 47.49 62.70
C GLY A 3 16.30 46.17 62.87
N ARG A 4 17.53 46.19 62.42
CA ARG A 4 18.71 45.54 63.01
C ARG A 4 18.78 44.00 63.04
N LEU A 5 19.82 43.43 62.74
CA LEU A 5 21.31 43.47 62.73
C LEU A 5 21.81 42.01 62.88
N SER A 6 22.62 41.61 62.00
CA SER A 6 24.00 41.15 62.10
C SER A 6 24.31 39.95 63.01
N ARG A 7 24.98 38.94 62.48
CA ARG A 7 26.35 38.58 62.97
C ARG A 7 27.06 37.64 61.95
N ARG A 8 28.25 38.04 61.66
CA ARG A 8 29.29 37.29 60.98
C ARG A 8 29.87 36.23 61.91
N THR A 9 30.17 35.05 61.43
CA THR A 9 31.28 34.24 61.96
C THR A 9 31.99 33.58 60.82
N ARG A 10 33.26 33.82 60.67
CA ARG A 10 34.23 33.16 59.81
C ARG A 10 34.71 31.91 60.51
N CYS A 11 34.81 30.79 59.78
CA CYS A 11 35.84 29.80 60.04
C CYS A 11 36.31 29.19 58.75
N ALA A 12 37.62 28.95 58.74
CA ALA A 12 38.43 28.59 57.60
C ALA A 12 38.37 27.05 57.21
N GLY A 13 38.58 26.80 55.97
CA GLY A 13 39.50 25.86 55.40
C GLY A 13 39.24 24.39 55.52
N LEU A 14 38.99 23.75 54.38
CA LEU A 14 39.84 22.62 53.94
C LEU A 14 39.48 22.30 52.46
N ALA A 15 40.49 22.35 51.60
CA ALA A 15 40.37 21.93 50.21
C ALA A 15 40.47 20.42 50.17
N LEU A 16 39.46 19.75 49.65
CA LEU A 16 39.57 18.39 49.13
C LEU A 16 39.08 18.39 47.67
N GLY A 17 40.02 18.13 46.76
CA GLY A 17 39.73 17.96 45.36
C GLY A 17 38.91 16.72 45.12
N THR A 18 37.75 16.89 44.50
CA THR A 18 36.96 15.77 43.95
C THR A 18 36.91 15.96 42.45
N ALA A 19 37.54 15.02 41.75
CA ALA A 19 37.47 14.92 40.27
C ALA A 19 36.02 14.64 39.85
N LEU A 20 35.42 15.60 39.13
CA LEU A 20 34.13 15.42 38.49
C LEU A 20 34.33 14.60 37.22
N LEU A 21 33.97 13.31 37.26
CA LEU A 21 33.74 12.47 36.09
C LEU A 21 32.49 13.02 35.39
N MET A 22 32.68 13.68 34.27
CA MET A 22 31.62 14.02 33.32
C MET A 22 31.11 12.72 32.66
N ALA A 23 30.06 12.13 33.19
CA ALA A 23 29.31 11.12 32.51
C ALA A 23 28.50 11.81 31.40
N GLY A 24 28.99 11.71 30.17
CA GLY A 24 28.25 12.13 29.00
C GLY A 24 26.98 11.23 28.84
N CYS A 25 25.82 11.84 28.97
CA CYS A 25 24.56 11.19 28.56
C CYS A 25 24.60 11.00 27.05
N ALA A 26 24.97 9.81 26.60
CA ALA A 26 24.72 9.38 25.24
C ALA A 26 23.20 9.14 25.11
N GLY A 27 22.51 10.05 24.42
CA GLY A 27 21.14 9.82 23.97
C GLY A 27 21.06 8.57 23.07
N PRO A 28 19.90 7.94 22.95
CA PRO A 28 19.76 6.77 22.13
C PRO A 28 20.10 7.13 20.68
N ARG A 29 21.20 6.58 20.16
CA ARG A 29 21.48 6.56 18.73
C ARG A 29 20.38 5.75 18.07
N VAL A 30 19.53 6.40 17.30
CA VAL A 30 18.72 5.74 16.29
C VAL A 30 19.72 5.05 15.34
N GLN A 31 19.85 3.75 15.46
CA GLN A 31 20.54 2.94 14.47
C GLN A 31 19.72 3.04 13.17
N GLN A 32 20.21 3.84 12.23
CA GLN A 32 19.83 3.68 10.84
C GLN A 32 20.23 2.25 10.47
N SER A 33 19.23 1.40 10.25
CA SER A 33 19.44 0.08 9.68
C SER A 33 20.00 0.26 8.27
N GLN A 34 21.31 0.06 8.13
CA GLN A 34 21.93 -0.07 6.84
C GLN A 34 21.27 -1.27 6.14
N SER A 35 20.80 -1.05 4.92
CA SER A 35 20.24 -2.05 4.04
C SER A 35 21.27 -3.16 3.77
N SER A 36 21.30 -4.17 4.62
CA SER A 36 21.87 -5.46 4.30
C SER A 36 20.99 -6.09 3.22
N GLY A 37 21.59 -6.64 2.18
CA GLY A 37 20.91 -7.22 1.04
C GLY A 37 19.72 -8.10 1.45
N ALA A 38 18.59 -7.92 0.76
CA ALA A 38 17.34 -8.60 1.05
C ALA A 38 17.59 -10.12 1.07
N GLY A 39 17.60 -10.70 2.26
CA GLY A 39 17.66 -12.14 2.43
C GLY A 39 16.33 -12.74 1.95
N LEU A 40 16.41 -13.86 1.22
CA LEU A 40 15.21 -14.65 0.92
C LEU A 40 14.76 -15.35 2.19
N GLU A 41 13.54 -15.12 2.61
CA GLU A 41 12.93 -15.76 3.77
C GLU A 41 11.78 -16.65 3.32
N SER A 42 11.55 -17.76 4.03
CA SER A 42 10.37 -18.59 3.86
C SER A 42 9.35 -18.18 4.92
N VAL A 43 8.25 -17.61 4.48
CA VAL A 43 7.16 -17.17 5.36
C VAL A 43 5.85 -17.75 4.83
N ASP A 44 5.09 -18.41 5.69
CA ASP A 44 3.73 -18.87 5.39
C ASP A 44 3.55 -19.64 4.06
N GLY A 45 4.50 -20.51 3.72
CA GLY A 45 4.43 -21.31 2.50
C GLY A 45 4.83 -20.56 1.20
N ALA A 46 5.46 -19.40 1.34
CA ALA A 46 5.98 -18.61 0.23
C ALA A 46 7.46 -18.23 0.43
N THR A 47 8.16 -17.97 -0.65
CA THR A 47 9.44 -17.26 -0.65
C THR A 47 9.15 -15.76 -0.65
N VAL A 48 9.74 -15.02 0.30
CA VAL A 48 9.46 -13.61 0.56
C VAL A 48 10.74 -12.79 0.53
N SER A 49 10.64 -11.57 0.05
CA SER A 49 11.71 -10.57 0.10
C SER A 49 11.13 -9.17 0.27
N LEU A 50 11.78 -8.33 1.05
CA LEU A 50 11.57 -6.88 1.08
C LEU A 50 12.71 -6.22 0.31
N ALA A 51 12.40 -5.59 -0.81
CA ALA A 51 13.39 -4.97 -1.69
C ALA A 51 13.10 -3.48 -1.87
N ALA A 52 14.14 -2.66 -1.88
CA ALA A 52 14.00 -1.25 -2.26
C ALA A 52 13.86 -1.13 -3.78
N PHE A 53 12.86 -0.36 -4.22
CA PHE A 53 12.61 -0.07 -5.63
C PHE A 53 12.95 1.38 -5.99
N GLU A 54 13.49 1.57 -7.19
CA GLU A 54 13.63 2.91 -7.77
C GLU A 54 12.28 3.51 -8.15
N ASN A 55 11.35 2.67 -8.58
CA ASN A 55 10.01 3.03 -9.03
C ASN A 55 8.92 2.71 -8.00
N SER A 56 9.26 2.69 -6.69
CA SER A 56 8.27 2.56 -5.62
C SER A 56 7.30 3.75 -5.59
N ALA A 57 6.24 3.67 -4.78
CA ALA A 57 5.31 4.78 -4.57
C ALA A 57 6.04 6.05 -4.11
N PHE A 58 6.97 5.91 -3.19
CA PHE A 58 7.74 7.00 -2.59
C PHE A 58 9.25 6.74 -2.65
N PRO A 59 10.08 7.81 -2.54
CA PRO A 59 9.71 9.22 -2.48
C PRO A 59 9.11 9.74 -3.78
N TYR A 60 8.26 10.77 -3.67
CA TYR A 60 7.59 11.40 -4.83
C TYR A 60 7.60 12.92 -4.71
N HIS A 61 8.25 13.59 -5.68
CA HIS A 61 8.40 15.05 -5.72
C HIS A 61 7.62 15.66 -6.90
N GLY A 62 6.66 14.93 -7.44
CA GLY A 62 5.88 15.36 -8.60
C GLY A 62 4.67 16.19 -8.24
N MET A 63 3.85 16.43 -9.27
CA MET A 63 2.59 17.15 -9.18
C MET A 63 1.44 16.19 -8.94
N ILE A 64 0.44 16.64 -8.18
CA ILE A 64 -0.80 15.92 -7.91
C ILE A 64 -2.00 16.74 -8.34
N PRO A 65 -3.17 16.12 -8.60
CA PRO A 65 -4.41 16.85 -8.83
C PRO A 65 -4.72 17.80 -7.66
N ASN A 66 -5.13 19.01 -8.01
CA ASN A 66 -5.65 19.93 -7.01
C ASN A 66 -7.16 19.71 -6.86
N TYR A 67 -7.57 18.97 -5.84
CA TYR A 67 -8.98 18.65 -5.62
C TYR A 67 -9.86 19.85 -5.25
N GLN A 68 -9.25 21.00 -4.93
CA GLN A 68 -9.96 22.26 -4.69
C GLN A 68 -10.22 23.04 -5.99
N GLU A 69 -9.41 22.81 -7.03
CA GLU A 69 -9.48 23.52 -8.30
C GLU A 69 -9.41 22.53 -9.46
N THR A 70 -10.59 22.17 -9.99
CA THR A 70 -10.72 21.19 -11.07
C THR A 70 -9.79 21.52 -12.26
N GLY A 71 -9.08 20.49 -12.72
CA GLY A 71 -8.16 20.60 -13.86
C GLY A 71 -6.81 21.23 -13.55
N LYS A 72 -6.56 21.65 -12.31
CA LYS A 72 -5.25 22.15 -11.87
C LYS A 72 -4.46 21.08 -11.12
N THR A 73 -3.16 21.31 -11.03
CA THR A 73 -2.23 20.48 -10.24
C THR A 73 -1.50 21.34 -9.22
N ARG A 74 -0.99 20.69 -8.17
CA ARG A 74 -0.13 21.29 -7.15
C ARG A 74 1.03 20.36 -6.82
N PRO A 75 2.15 20.84 -6.25
CA PRO A 75 3.18 19.96 -5.73
C PRO A 75 2.61 18.99 -4.70
N PHE A 76 3.12 17.76 -4.70
CA PHE A 76 2.78 16.79 -3.65
C PHE A 76 3.32 17.27 -2.29
N LEU A 77 4.62 17.54 -2.22
CA LEU A 77 5.23 18.15 -1.03
C LEU A 77 4.98 19.66 -1.08
N ASP A 78 3.93 20.09 -0.41
CA ASP A 78 3.39 21.46 -0.43
C ASP A 78 3.69 22.26 0.84
N VAL A 79 4.46 21.66 1.77
CA VAL A 79 4.92 22.29 3.01
C VAL A 79 6.44 22.23 3.08
N ASP A 80 7.07 23.36 3.42
CA ASP A 80 8.50 23.47 3.71
C ASP A 80 8.68 24.22 5.02
N GLU A 81 9.23 23.53 6.03
CA GLU A 81 9.62 24.14 7.30
C GLU A 81 11.12 24.00 7.49
N ASN A 82 11.86 25.07 7.18
CA ASN A 82 13.31 25.13 7.30
C ASN A 82 14.05 24.03 6.52
N GLY A 83 13.57 23.72 5.32
CA GLY A 83 14.13 22.67 4.45
C GLY A 83 13.63 21.27 4.75
N ARG A 84 12.72 21.09 5.70
CA ARG A 84 11.99 19.85 5.93
C ARG A 84 10.71 19.85 5.11
N LEU A 85 10.64 18.95 4.14
CA LEU A 85 9.49 18.86 3.22
C LEU A 85 8.38 18.00 3.82
N GLY A 86 7.14 18.37 3.54
CA GLY A 86 5.95 17.66 3.99
C GLY A 86 4.77 17.81 3.04
N HIS A 87 3.74 17.00 3.30
CA HIS A 87 2.46 17.02 2.58
C HIS A 87 1.32 17.36 3.53
N SER A 88 0.49 18.33 3.13
CA SER A 88 -0.79 18.62 3.79
C SER A 88 -1.82 17.58 3.40
N SER A 89 -2.08 16.61 4.28
CA SER A 89 -3.05 15.56 4.02
C SER A 89 -4.49 16.13 3.94
N PRO A 90 -5.29 15.73 2.95
CA PRO A 90 -6.72 16.06 2.91
C PRO A 90 -7.51 15.55 4.13
N ARG A 91 -6.96 14.59 4.86
CA ARG A 91 -7.55 14.05 6.10
C ARG A 91 -7.11 14.82 7.35
N GLY A 92 -6.30 15.86 7.17
CA GLY A 92 -5.77 16.72 8.23
C GLY A 92 -4.34 16.37 8.64
N GLY A 93 -3.64 17.40 9.12
CA GLY A 93 -2.25 17.30 9.55
C GLY A 93 -1.24 17.42 8.41
N ILE A 94 0.01 17.59 8.81
CA ILE A 94 1.17 17.57 7.93
C ILE A 94 1.91 16.28 8.18
N HIS A 95 2.17 15.53 7.12
CA HIS A 95 3.01 14.34 7.15
C HIS A 95 4.36 14.66 6.50
N TRP A 96 5.45 14.40 7.23
CA TRP A 96 6.80 14.75 6.79
C TRP A 96 7.38 13.68 5.86
N GLU A 97 8.08 14.12 4.82
CA GLU A 97 8.67 13.22 3.83
C GLU A 97 9.60 12.19 4.46
N ASP A 98 10.51 12.64 5.34
CA ASP A 98 11.51 11.81 5.99
C ASP A 98 10.92 10.70 6.89
N GLN A 99 9.69 10.86 7.33
CA GLN A 99 8.97 9.92 8.20
C GLN A 99 7.94 9.07 7.44
N THR A 100 7.23 9.69 6.49
CA THR A 100 6.04 9.09 5.90
C THR A 100 6.22 8.69 4.43
N TYR A 101 7.04 9.43 3.68
CA TYR A 101 7.09 9.31 2.22
C TYR A 101 8.51 9.04 1.68
N SER A 102 9.38 8.44 2.48
CA SER A 102 10.76 8.12 2.08
C SER A 102 11.02 6.62 1.91
N ASP A 103 10.10 5.77 2.36
CA ASP A 103 10.27 4.31 2.29
C ASP A 103 10.04 3.79 0.87
N ARG A 104 11.07 3.14 0.32
CA ARG A 104 11.09 2.55 -1.02
C ARG A 104 10.83 1.05 -1.02
N SER A 105 10.52 0.49 0.13
CA SER A 105 10.34 -0.95 0.30
C SER A 105 9.15 -1.46 -0.49
N VAL A 106 9.35 -2.61 -1.13
CA VAL A 106 8.29 -3.38 -1.79
C VAL A 106 8.38 -4.82 -1.30
N LEU A 107 7.25 -5.33 -0.82
CA LEU A 107 7.12 -6.74 -0.51
C LEU A 107 6.98 -7.52 -1.81
N LEU A 108 7.82 -8.51 -1.97
CA LEU A 108 7.76 -9.52 -3.03
C LEU A 108 7.52 -10.87 -2.40
N ALA A 109 6.58 -11.64 -2.93
CA ALA A 109 6.38 -13.01 -2.50
C ALA A 109 5.89 -13.88 -3.66
N ALA A 110 6.23 -15.17 -3.63
CA ALA A 110 5.58 -16.15 -4.47
C ALA A 110 5.46 -17.47 -3.69
N PRO A 111 4.33 -18.21 -3.85
CA PRO A 111 4.14 -19.49 -3.21
C PRO A 111 5.29 -20.47 -3.52
N GLN A 112 5.61 -21.36 -2.58
CA GLN A 112 6.58 -22.43 -2.85
C GLN A 112 6.10 -23.37 -3.98
N SER A 113 4.79 -23.43 -4.20
CA SER A 113 4.15 -24.18 -5.30
C SER A 113 4.18 -23.46 -6.65
N PHE A 114 4.78 -22.25 -6.74
CA PHE A 114 4.84 -21.49 -7.99
C PHE A 114 5.55 -22.28 -9.08
N ASP A 115 4.87 -22.44 -10.20
CA ASP A 115 5.36 -23.16 -11.38
C ASP A 115 5.47 -22.21 -12.59
N PRO A 116 6.69 -21.82 -12.99
CA PRO A 116 6.90 -20.90 -14.10
C PRO A 116 6.49 -21.46 -15.47
N ALA A 117 6.26 -22.75 -15.57
CA ALA A 117 5.79 -23.39 -16.81
C ALA A 117 4.28 -23.31 -16.99
N LYS A 118 3.54 -22.96 -15.93
CA LYS A 118 2.09 -22.82 -15.97
C LYS A 118 1.66 -21.36 -16.16
N PRO A 119 0.45 -21.12 -16.67
CA PRO A 119 -0.16 -19.80 -16.61
C PRO A 119 -0.13 -19.27 -15.19
N GLY A 120 0.14 -17.98 -15.02
CA GLY A 120 0.23 -17.34 -13.71
C GLY A 120 -0.13 -15.87 -13.79
N VAL A 121 -0.19 -15.22 -12.62
CA VAL A 121 -0.56 -13.80 -12.49
C VAL A 121 0.40 -13.05 -11.58
N ILE A 122 0.44 -11.74 -11.71
CA ILE A 122 1.06 -10.84 -10.71
C ILE A 122 -0.06 -10.14 -9.94
N ILE A 123 -0.08 -10.34 -8.64
CA ILE A 123 -0.96 -9.60 -7.72
C ILE A 123 -0.23 -8.34 -7.29
N VAL A 124 -0.78 -7.16 -7.57
CA VAL A 124 -0.31 -5.89 -6.99
C VAL A 124 -1.27 -5.50 -5.88
N PHE A 125 -0.78 -5.48 -4.64
CA PHE A 125 -1.57 -5.15 -3.46
C PHE A 125 -1.25 -3.76 -2.94
N PHE A 126 -2.23 -2.88 -2.94
CA PHE A 126 -2.18 -1.55 -2.33
C PHE A 126 -2.85 -1.58 -0.97
N HIS A 127 -2.07 -1.43 0.09
CA HIS A 127 -2.55 -1.46 1.47
C HIS A 127 -3.30 -0.17 1.86
N GLY A 128 -4.03 -0.22 2.97
CA GLY A 128 -4.75 0.92 3.53
C GLY A 128 -3.87 1.88 4.34
N ASN A 129 -4.53 2.90 4.90
CA ASN A 129 -3.88 3.89 5.76
C ASN A 129 -3.38 3.27 7.08
N ASN A 130 -2.49 3.98 7.77
CA ASN A 130 -1.89 3.59 9.06
C ASN A 130 -1.23 2.20 9.02
N ALA A 131 -0.64 1.81 7.90
CA ALA A 131 -0.10 0.48 7.70
C ALA A 131 1.38 0.49 7.35
N THR A 132 2.05 -0.60 7.75
CA THR A 132 3.37 -0.96 7.26
C THR A 132 3.35 -2.36 6.66
N LEU A 133 4.28 -2.65 5.74
CA LEU A 133 4.34 -3.95 5.10
C LEU A 133 4.51 -5.10 6.11
N SER A 134 5.44 -4.96 7.05
CA SER A 134 5.74 -6.02 8.01
C SER A 134 4.62 -6.23 9.04
N ARG A 135 4.17 -5.14 9.70
CA ARG A 135 3.16 -5.21 10.76
C ARG A 135 1.77 -5.58 10.22
N ASP A 136 1.38 -4.94 9.12
CA ASP A 136 0.01 -5.04 8.63
C ASP A 136 -0.12 -6.04 7.49
N VAL A 137 0.61 -5.85 6.39
CA VAL A 137 0.41 -6.67 5.19
C VAL A 137 0.85 -8.11 5.43
N ILE A 138 2.01 -8.33 6.05
CA ILE A 138 2.53 -9.67 6.33
C ILE A 138 1.86 -10.26 7.57
N ALA A 139 2.04 -9.62 8.75
CA ALA A 139 1.67 -10.25 10.01
C ALA A 139 0.16 -10.22 10.30
N ARG A 140 -0.49 -9.04 10.21
CA ARG A 140 -1.90 -8.89 10.58
C ARG A 140 -2.86 -9.38 9.48
N GLN A 141 -2.67 -8.93 8.25
CA GLN A 141 -3.54 -9.26 7.12
C GLN A 141 -3.19 -10.59 6.46
N GLN A 142 -2.01 -11.13 6.73
CA GLN A 142 -1.54 -12.42 6.24
C GLN A 142 -1.67 -12.59 4.71
N ILE A 143 -1.41 -11.52 3.94
CA ILE A 143 -1.63 -11.52 2.48
C ILE A 143 -0.78 -12.62 1.80
N VAL A 144 0.45 -12.80 2.27
CA VAL A 144 1.37 -13.83 1.76
C VAL A 144 0.78 -15.22 1.96
N ARG A 145 0.27 -15.51 3.17
CA ARG A 145 -0.37 -16.78 3.49
C ARG A 145 -1.64 -17.00 2.69
N GLN A 146 -2.49 -15.97 2.58
CA GLN A 146 -3.73 -16.06 1.81
C GLN A 146 -3.46 -16.38 0.33
N LEU A 147 -2.37 -15.83 -0.25
CA LEU A 147 -1.95 -16.19 -1.60
C LEU A 147 -1.44 -17.64 -1.65
N ALA A 148 -0.56 -18.05 -0.75
CA ALA A 148 -0.01 -19.41 -0.73
C ALA A 148 -1.10 -20.47 -0.57
N ASP A 149 -2.07 -20.24 0.33
CA ASP A 149 -3.18 -21.15 0.62
C ASP A 149 -4.27 -21.15 -0.47
N SER A 150 -4.24 -20.22 -1.43
CA SER A 150 -5.24 -20.12 -2.49
C SER A 150 -5.05 -21.12 -3.64
N GLY A 151 -3.84 -21.63 -3.79
CA GLY A 151 -3.46 -22.45 -4.95
C GLY A 151 -3.25 -21.66 -6.25
N LEU A 152 -3.38 -20.32 -6.23
CA LEU A 152 -3.14 -19.48 -7.39
C LEU A 152 -1.67 -19.49 -7.76
N ASN A 153 -1.37 -19.78 -9.03
CA ASN A 153 -0.01 -19.67 -9.55
C ASN A 153 0.34 -18.21 -9.83
N GLY A 154 1.18 -17.58 -9.00
CA GLY A 154 1.47 -16.17 -9.18
C GLY A 154 2.46 -15.58 -8.19
N GLY A 155 2.80 -14.31 -8.41
CA GLY A 155 3.63 -13.50 -7.53
C GLY A 155 2.86 -12.34 -6.90
N LEU A 156 3.16 -12.01 -5.67
CA LEU A 156 2.66 -10.83 -4.94
C LEU A 156 3.69 -9.72 -4.98
N VAL A 157 3.22 -8.51 -5.22
CA VAL A 157 4.02 -7.28 -5.16
C VAL A 157 3.20 -6.25 -4.37
N ALA A 158 3.73 -5.76 -3.26
CA ALA A 158 3.06 -4.73 -2.48
C ALA A 158 4.04 -3.60 -2.12
N PRO A 159 3.88 -2.39 -2.69
CA PRO A 159 4.69 -1.25 -2.31
C PRO A 159 4.31 -0.74 -0.92
N GLN A 160 5.30 -0.24 -0.15
CA GLN A 160 4.99 0.61 0.99
C GLN A 160 4.40 1.92 0.47
N LEU A 161 3.18 2.23 0.89
CA LEU A 161 2.55 3.52 0.70
C LEU A 161 2.93 4.47 1.85
N ALA A 162 2.13 5.50 2.16
CA ALA A 162 2.38 6.38 3.30
C ALA A 162 2.57 5.56 4.59
N VAL A 163 3.78 5.65 5.17
CA VAL A 163 4.16 4.84 6.34
C VAL A 163 3.39 5.31 7.56
N ASP A 164 2.62 4.39 8.15
CA ASP A 164 1.93 4.57 9.43
C ASP A 164 1.17 5.90 9.55
N ALA A 165 0.58 6.36 8.44
CA ALA A 165 -0.11 7.63 8.33
C ALA A 165 -1.55 7.46 7.83
N GLN A 166 -2.43 8.33 8.30
CA GLN A 166 -3.81 8.42 7.82
C GLN A 166 -3.85 9.20 6.50
N ASP A 167 -3.17 8.68 5.50
CA ASP A 167 -3.03 9.29 4.19
C ASP A 167 -3.10 8.25 3.07
N SER A 168 -3.87 8.56 2.03
CA SER A 168 -4.10 7.68 0.89
C SER A 168 -3.27 8.06 -0.33
N SER A 169 -2.27 8.91 -0.19
CA SER A 169 -1.47 9.44 -1.30
C SER A 169 -0.90 8.34 -2.20
N ALA A 170 -1.08 8.52 -3.51
CA ALA A 170 -0.68 7.54 -4.50
C ALA A 170 0.80 7.60 -4.90
N GLY A 171 1.51 8.66 -4.49
CA GLY A 171 2.91 8.82 -4.82
C GLY A 171 3.17 8.81 -6.33
N ARG A 172 4.15 8.06 -6.78
CA ARG A 172 4.52 7.93 -8.20
C ARG A 172 3.40 7.39 -9.09
N PHE A 173 2.39 6.72 -8.53
CA PHE A 173 1.25 6.24 -9.32
C PHE A 173 0.36 7.36 -9.85
N TRP A 174 0.45 8.60 -9.36
CA TRP A 174 -0.15 9.77 -9.99
C TRP A 174 0.48 10.13 -11.34
N SER A 175 1.72 9.71 -11.60
CA SER A 175 2.44 10.05 -12.82
C SER A 175 2.05 9.13 -13.97
N ALA A 176 1.93 9.70 -15.18
CA ALA A 176 1.73 8.93 -16.38
C ALA A 176 2.86 7.89 -16.55
N GLY A 177 2.49 6.62 -16.76
CA GLY A 177 3.44 5.52 -16.87
C GLY A 177 4.07 5.05 -15.55
N GLY A 178 3.71 5.64 -14.40
CA GLY A 178 4.29 5.30 -13.10
C GLY A 178 4.04 3.84 -12.71
N PHE A 179 2.85 3.31 -12.96
CA PHE A 179 2.53 1.91 -12.71
C PHE A 179 3.30 0.96 -13.63
N ALA A 180 3.44 1.30 -14.91
CA ALA A 180 4.22 0.49 -15.85
C ALA A 180 5.70 0.41 -15.46
N ALA A 181 6.29 1.52 -15.01
CA ALA A 181 7.66 1.54 -14.51
C ALA A 181 7.83 0.68 -13.25
N PHE A 182 6.90 0.78 -12.30
CA PHE A 182 6.84 -0.06 -11.10
C PHE A 182 6.74 -1.55 -11.46
N LEU A 183 5.83 -1.92 -12.37
CA LEU A 183 5.67 -3.30 -12.84
C LEU A 183 6.93 -3.83 -13.53
N GLY A 184 7.61 -3.01 -14.33
CA GLY A 184 8.85 -3.39 -14.99
C GLY A 184 9.92 -3.79 -13.98
N GLU A 185 10.08 -3.02 -12.91
CA GLU A 185 11.00 -3.34 -11.82
C GLU A 185 10.55 -4.56 -11.02
N ALA A 186 9.26 -4.64 -10.70
CA ALA A 186 8.66 -5.77 -9.96
C ALA A 186 8.91 -7.11 -10.65
N GLN A 187 8.74 -7.16 -11.97
CA GLN A 187 8.98 -8.38 -12.76
C GLN A 187 10.42 -8.83 -12.70
N SER A 188 11.37 -7.89 -12.75
CA SER A 188 12.80 -8.18 -12.62
C SER A 188 13.11 -8.74 -11.24
N LYS A 189 12.64 -8.08 -10.20
CA LYS A 189 12.86 -8.47 -8.80
C LYS A 189 12.18 -9.80 -8.43
N LEU A 190 10.95 -10.05 -8.91
CA LEU A 190 10.32 -11.38 -8.78
C LEU A 190 11.15 -12.46 -9.49
N GLY A 191 11.73 -12.14 -10.65
CA GLY A 191 12.63 -13.04 -11.35
C GLY A 191 13.88 -13.37 -10.55
N ASP A 192 14.34 -12.49 -9.67
CA ASP A 192 15.48 -12.74 -8.79
C ASP A 192 15.14 -13.74 -7.66
N LEU A 193 13.86 -13.79 -7.21
CA LEU A 193 13.39 -14.82 -6.29
C LEU A 193 13.40 -16.21 -6.93
N TYR A 194 13.18 -16.27 -8.24
CA TYR A 194 13.11 -17.51 -9.01
C TYR A 194 13.99 -17.40 -10.26
N PRO A 195 15.32 -17.57 -10.14
CA PRO A 195 16.26 -17.37 -11.25
C PRO A 195 15.93 -18.16 -12.51
N ASN A 196 15.36 -19.37 -12.35
CA ASN A 196 14.95 -20.21 -13.46
C ASN A 196 13.64 -19.74 -14.14
N ALA A 197 12.95 -18.75 -13.55
CA ALA A 197 11.67 -18.22 -14.00
C ALA A 197 11.71 -16.74 -14.41
N ARG A 198 12.89 -16.14 -14.51
CA ARG A 198 13.05 -14.68 -14.75
C ARG A 198 12.19 -14.11 -15.88
N GLY A 199 12.00 -14.88 -16.97
CA GLY A 199 11.19 -14.46 -18.10
C GLY A 199 9.67 -14.64 -17.93
N ALA A 200 9.23 -15.46 -16.99
CA ALA A 200 7.82 -15.82 -16.83
C ALA A 200 6.98 -14.60 -16.39
N PHE A 201 7.45 -13.84 -15.41
CA PHE A 201 6.72 -12.68 -14.86
C PHE A 201 6.46 -11.56 -15.87
N ARG A 202 7.29 -11.43 -16.91
CA ARG A 202 7.13 -10.36 -17.91
C ARG A 202 5.83 -10.44 -18.71
N ARG A 203 5.25 -11.62 -18.84
CA ARG A 203 4.04 -11.89 -19.66
C ARG A 203 2.81 -12.16 -18.82
N MET A 204 2.96 -12.31 -17.51
CA MET A 204 1.83 -12.59 -16.64
C MET A 204 0.84 -11.43 -16.63
N PRO A 205 -0.45 -11.69 -16.71
CA PRO A 205 -1.47 -10.69 -16.45
C PRO A 205 -1.36 -10.17 -15.00
N VAL A 206 -1.91 -8.97 -14.79
CA VAL A 206 -1.84 -8.28 -13.51
C VAL A 206 -3.24 -8.22 -12.91
N ILE A 207 -3.33 -8.47 -11.63
CA ILE A 207 -4.51 -8.26 -10.82
C ILE A 207 -4.18 -7.19 -9.77
N ILE A 208 -4.91 -6.10 -9.80
CA ILE A 208 -4.78 -5.03 -8.79
C ILE A 208 -5.74 -5.36 -7.65
N VAL A 209 -5.22 -5.36 -6.44
CA VAL A 209 -5.98 -5.50 -5.19
C VAL A 209 -5.74 -4.26 -4.36
N ALA A 210 -6.79 -3.55 -3.98
CA ALA A 210 -6.72 -2.37 -3.13
C ALA A 210 -7.57 -2.55 -1.89
N TYR A 211 -7.01 -2.24 -0.76
CA TYR A 211 -7.72 -2.17 0.51
C TYR A 211 -7.77 -0.74 1.03
N SER A 212 -8.97 -0.27 1.44
CA SER A 212 -9.11 1.03 2.11
C SER A 212 -8.47 2.18 1.31
N GLY A 213 -7.56 2.93 1.90
CA GLY A 213 -6.81 4.03 1.28
C GLY A 213 -6.01 3.65 0.02
N GLY A 214 -5.75 2.36 -0.20
CA GLY A 214 -5.12 1.84 -1.42
C GLY A 214 -5.94 2.06 -2.69
N TYR A 215 -7.19 2.52 -2.57
CA TYR A 215 -8.01 2.86 -3.75
C TYR A 215 -7.37 3.94 -4.63
N LEU A 216 -6.68 4.91 -4.02
CA LEU A 216 -6.14 6.05 -4.76
C LEU A 216 -5.00 5.63 -5.72
N PRO A 217 -3.93 4.91 -5.27
CA PRO A 217 -2.95 4.37 -6.20
C PRO A 217 -3.54 3.38 -7.21
N ALA A 218 -4.56 2.59 -6.83
CA ALA A 218 -5.24 1.70 -7.78
C ALA A 218 -5.95 2.48 -8.89
N ALA A 219 -6.73 3.52 -8.56
CA ALA A 219 -7.45 4.35 -9.52
C ALA A 219 -6.51 5.01 -10.54
N TYR A 220 -5.41 5.59 -10.06
CA TYR A 220 -4.45 6.24 -10.95
C TYR A 220 -3.59 5.24 -11.74
N SER A 221 -3.30 4.07 -11.20
CA SER A 221 -2.67 2.98 -11.95
C SER A 221 -3.53 2.57 -13.16
N LEU A 222 -4.86 2.53 -12.98
CA LEU A 222 -5.80 2.22 -14.06
C LEU A 222 -5.98 3.38 -15.05
N ALA A 223 -5.98 4.64 -14.58
CA ALA A 223 -6.28 5.79 -15.43
C ALA A 223 -5.09 6.26 -16.27
N VAL A 224 -3.91 6.37 -15.64
CA VAL A 224 -2.72 6.99 -16.27
C VAL A 224 -1.46 6.16 -16.14
N GLY A 225 -1.50 5.04 -15.38
CA GLY A 225 -0.32 4.28 -15.00
C GLY A 225 0.44 3.56 -16.13
N GLY A 226 -0.14 3.45 -17.32
CA GLY A 226 0.37 2.62 -18.40
C GLY A 226 0.08 1.12 -18.17
N ASP A 227 0.35 0.28 -19.16
CA ASP A 227 0.13 -1.19 -19.09
C ASP A 227 -1.31 -1.65 -18.74
N GLN A 228 -2.33 -0.78 -18.90
CA GLN A 228 -3.73 -1.12 -18.59
C GLN A 228 -4.19 -2.38 -19.34
N GLY A 229 -3.65 -2.64 -20.54
CA GLY A 229 -3.93 -3.85 -21.31
C GLY A 229 -3.49 -5.15 -20.63
N ARG A 230 -2.62 -5.11 -19.62
CA ARG A 230 -2.21 -6.27 -18.83
C ARG A 230 -3.08 -6.50 -17.59
N VAL A 231 -3.83 -5.50 -17.15
CA VAL A 231 -4.71 -5.64 -15.99
C VAL A 231 -5.91 -6.50 -16.37
N ARG A 232 -6.00 -7.69 -15.78
CA ARG A 232 -7.06 -8.69 -16.01
C ARG A 232 -7.97 -8.87 -14.81
N GLY A 233 -7.73 -8.14 -13.72
CA GLY A 233 -8.60 -8.14 -12.56
C GLY A 233 -8.38 -6.92 -11.69
N LEU A 234 -9.47 -6.46 -11.10
CA LEU A 234 -9.51 -5.43 -10.07
C LEU A 234 -10.30 -5.95 -8.87
N VAL A 235 -9.73 -5.85 -7.70
CA VAL A 235 -10.38 -6.18 -6.43
C VAL A 235 -10.30 -4.98 -5.50
N LEU A 236 -11.43 -4.47 -5.08
CA LEU A 236 -11.55 -3.41 -4.09
C LEU A 236 -12.12 -4.00 -2.80
N LEU A 237 -11.39 -3.86 -1.70
CA LEU A 237 -11.76 -4.36 -0.38
C LEU A 237 -12.03 -3.16 0.54
N ASP A 238 -13.31 -2.86 0.72
CA ASP A 238 -13.79 -1.67 1.44
C ASP A 238 -13.00 -0.41 1.05
N ALA A 239 -12.88 -0.17 -0.26
CA ALA A 239 -11.91 0.76 -0.84
C ALA A 239 -12.54 1.78 -1.82
N LEU A 240 -13.86 1.84 -1.98
CA LEU A 240 -14.52 2.74 -2.92
C LEU A 240 -14.91 4.06 -2.24
N TYR A 241 -13.89 4.83 -1.82
CA TYR A 241 -14.08 6.13 -1.14
C TYR A 241 -13.99 7.35 -2.07
N GLY A 242 -13.47 7.18 -3.28
CA GLY A 242 -13.32 8.27 -4.26
C GLY A 242 -12.90 7.75 -5.63
N GLU A 243 -12.58 8.66 -6.57
CA GLU A 243 -12.08 8.35 -7.91
C GLU A 243 -12.98 7.42 -8.73
N ARG A 244 -14.28 7.47 -8.51
CA ARG A 244 -15.29 6.58 -9.12
C ARG A 244 -15.23 6.61 -10.64
N ASP A 245 -15.07 7.80 -11.23
CA ASP A 245 -14.92 8.03 -12.64
C ASP A 245 -13.83 7.14 -13.28
N LYS A 246 -12.71 6.93 -12.60
CA LYS A 246 -11.59 6.11 -13.09
C LYS A 246 -11.92 4.63 -13.08
N PHE A 247 -12.59 4.15 -12.04
CA PHE A 247 -13.03 2.75 -11.95
C PHE A 247 -14.11 2.45 -12.98
N VAL A 248 -15.10 3.34 -13.14
CA VAL A 248 -16.15 3.21 -14.14
C VAL A 248 -15.56 3.24 -15.55
N SER A 249 -14.76 4.25 -15.89
CA SER A 249 -14.12 4.35 -17.20
C SER A 249 -13.26 3.15 -17.54
N TRP A 250 -12.52 2.61 -16.54
CA TRP A 250 -11.73 1.41 -16.75
C TRP A 250 -12.63 0.18 -17.02
N ALA A 251 -13.67 -0.02 -16.23
CA ALA A 251 -14.57 -1.15 -16.37
C ALA A 251 -15.35 -1.13 -17.70
N GLU A 252 -15.74 0.06 -18.18
CA GLU A 252 -16.39 0.26 -19.49
C GLU A 252 -15.44 0.11 -20.67
N GLY A 253 -14.16 0.33 -20.48
CA GLY A 253 -13.13 0.32 -21.50
C GLY A 253 -12.21 -0.91 -21.41
N PRO A 254 -10.94 -0.74 -21.00
CA PRO A 254 -9.96 -1.84 -20.93
C PRO A 254 -10.39 -2.99 -20.02
N GLY A 255 -11.16 -2.70 -18.97
CA GLY A 255 -11.65 -3.67 -18.00
C GLY A 255 -12.73 -4.63 -18.51
N ARG A 256 -13.33 -4.40 -19.69
CA ARG A 256 -14.30 -5.33 -20.29
C ARG A 256 -13.74 -6.74 -20.52
N SER A 257 -12.44 -6.86 -20.68
CA SER A 257 -11.72 -8.14 -20.81
C SER A 257 -11.07 -8.60 -19.49
N ALA A 258 -11.50 -8.04 -18.37
CA ALA A 258 -11.03 -8.33 -17.03
C ALA A 258 -12.22 -8.64 -16.11
N PHE A 259 -11.95 -9.07 -14.88
CA PHE A 259 -12.99 -9.10 -13.85
C PHE A 259 -12.86 -7.88 -12.90
N PHE A 260 -13.98 -7.49 -12.31
CA PHE A 260 -14.03 -6.47 -11.27
C PHE A 260 -14.81 -6.99 -10.07
N VAL A 261 -14.20 -7.02 -8.89
CA VAL A 261 -14.84 -7.35 -7.63
C VAL A 261 -14.73 -6.15 -6.69
N SER A 262 -15.84 -5.62 -6.22
CA SER A 262 -15.85 -4.63 -5.15
C SER A 262 -16.61 -5.19 -3.96
N ALA A 263 -15.88 -5.47 -2.89
CA ALA A 263 -16.43 -5.93 -1.64
C ALA A 263 -16.46 -4.74 -0.65
N TYR A 264 -17.57 -4.58 0.06
CA TYR A 264 -17.82 -3.36 0.82
C TYR A 264 -18.57 -3.62 2.14
N SER A 265 -18.31 -2.76 3.12
CA SER A 265 -19.07 -2.60 4.34
C SER A 265 -19.99 -1.37 4.26
N ALA A 266 -20.64 -1.03 5.36
CA ALA A 266 -21.42 0.19 5.45
C ALA A 266 -20.59 1.46 5.14
N SER A 267 -19.28 1.44 5.40
CA SER A 267 -18.39 2.60 5.27
C SER A 267 -18.17 3.04 3.82
N SER A 268 -18.13 2.10 2.87
CA SER A 268 -17.96 2.38 1.43
C SER A 268 -19.19 2.06 0.57
N ARG A 269 -20.32 1.70 1.20
CA ARG A 269 -21.58 1.34 0.51
C ARG A 269 -22.00 2.37 -0.52
N ALA A 270 -22.07 3.65 -0.13
CA ALA A 270 -22.54 4.71 -1.03
C ALA A 270 -21.71 4.82 -2.32
N GLY A 271 -20.38 4.63 -2.22
CA GLY A 271 -19.49 4.59 -3.38
C GLY A 271 -19.76 3.38 -4.27
N ASN A 272 -20.00 2.22 -3.67
CA ASN A 272 -20.32 0.97 -4.38
C ASN A 272 -21.66 1.05 -5.10
N ASP A 273 -22.71 1.56 -4.43
CA ASP A 273 -24.02 1.73 -5.05
C ASP A 273 -23.97 2.69 -6.24
N ALA A 274 -23.21 3.80 -6.13
CA ALA A 274 -23.04 4.75 -7.22
C ALA A 274 -22.31 4.12 -8.42
N VAL A 275 -21.17 3.46 -8.21
CA VAL A 275 -20.41 2.80 -9.29
C VAL A 275 -21.24 1.70 -9.95
N ARG A 276 -21.97 0.93 -9.18
CA ARG A 276 -22.89 -0.08 -9.73
C ARG A 276 -23.92 0.56 -10.64
N ALA A 277 -24.61 1.60 -10.17
CA ALA A 277 -25.66 2.29 -10.95
C ALA A 277 -25.10 2.89 -12.25
N GLU A 278 -23.90 3.48 -12.20
CA GLU A 278 -23.22 4.02 -13.38
C GLU A 278 -22.90 2.91 -14.39
N LEU A 279 -22.34 1.78 -13.94
CA LEU A 279 -21.99 0.64 -14.80
C LEU A 279 -23.25 0.00 -15.43
N GLU A 280 -24.31 -0.21 -14.65
CA GLU A 280 -25.58 -0.75 -15.14
C GLU A 280 -26.22 0.17 -16.18
N ALA A 281 -26.18 1.50 -15.95
CA ALA A 281 -26.66 2.49 -16.91
C ALA A 281 -25.84 2.48 -18.23
N ALA A 282 -24.55 2.12 -18.16
CA ALA A 282 -23.68 1.95 -19.32
C ALA A 282 -23.82 0.56 -19.98
N GLY A 283 -24.74 -0.28 -19.52
CA GLY A 283 -24.99 -1.61 -20.06
C GLY A 283 -23.95 -2.66 -19.65
N VAL A 284 -23.19 -2.43 -18.57
CA VAL A 284 -22.28 -3.42 -17.99
C VAL A 284 -23.07 -4.24 -16.97
N PRO A 285 -23.23 -5.55 -17.17
CA PRO A 285 -23.99 -6.40 -16.26
C PRO A 285 -23.22 -6.57 -14.93
N THR A 286 -23.94 -6.47 -13.82
CA THR A 286 -23.38 -6.67 -12.48
C THR A 286 -24.03 -7.88 -11.78
N VAL A 287 -23.30 -8.49 -10.85
CA VAL A 287 -23.82 -9.56 -10.00
C VAL A 287 -23.61 -9.25 -8.52
N ASN A 288 -24.48 -9.80 -7.69
CA ASN A 288 -24.39 -9.72 -6.24
C ASN A 288 -23.61 -10.92 -5.68
N GLY A 289 -22.74 -10.67 -4.72
CA GLY A 289 -21.93 -11.67 -4.06
C GLY A 289 -20.73 -12.13 -4.89
N LEU A 290 -19.88 -12.95 -4.31
CA LEU A 290 -18.67 -13.46 -4.94
C LEU A 290 -18.99 -14.66 -5.81
N PRO A 291 -18.82 -14.59 -7.15
CA PRO A 291 -19.12 -15.70 -8.07
C PRO A 291 -18.16 -16.88 -7.85
N GLY A 292 -18.55 -18.07 -8.31
CA GLY A 292 -17.73 -19.29 -8.21
C GLY A 292 -16.43 -19.20 -9.00
N GLN A 293 -16.39 -18.43 -10.09
CA GLN A 293 -15.21 -18.16 -10.90
C GLN A 293 -15.15 -16.69 -11.31
N LEU A 294 -13.95 -16.13 -11.31
CA LEU A 294 -13.64 -14.77 -11.75
C LEU A 294 -13.08 -14.82 -13.16
N THR A 295 -13.95 -14.72 -14.13
CA THR A 295 -13.63 -14.72 -15.56
C THR A 295 -13.74 -13.31 -16.15
N PRO A 296 -13.15 -13.05 -17.32
CA PRO A 296 -13.31 -11.79 -18.04
C PRO A 296 -14.77 -11.37 -18.19
N GLY A 297 -15.07 -10.10 -17.95
CA GLY A 297 -16.42 -9.52 -18.02
C GLY A 297 -17.26 -9.66 -16.75
N VAL A 298 -16.82 -10.38 -15.74
CA VAL A 298 -17.50 -10.46 -14.44
C VAL A 298 -17.32 -9.16 -13.68
N VAL A 299 -18.42 -8.52 -13.28
CA VAL A 299 -18.46 -7.38 -12.37
C VAL A 299 -19.30 -7.76 -11.15
N ALA A 300 -18.68 -7.92 -10.01
CA ALA A 300 -19.32 -8.41 -8.79
C ALA A 300 -19.24 -7.40 -7.64
N PHE A 301 -20.37 -7.20 -6.98
CA PHE A 301 -20.46 -6.39 -5.77
C PHE A 301 -20.80 -7.29 -4.57
N VAL A 302 -19.93 -7.29 -3.56
CA VAL A 302 -20.02 -8.19 -2.40
C VAL A 302 -20.30 -7.38 -1.15
N ASP A 303 -21.53 -7.45 -0.67
CA ASP A 303 -21.89 -6.82 0.60
C ASP A 303 -21.38 -7.69 1.77
N ALA A 304 -20.42 -7.19 2.51
CA ALA A 304 -19.88 -7.84 3.70
C ALA A 304 -20.62 -7.50 5.00
N GLY A 305 -21.73 -6.74 4.89
CA GLY A 305 -22.60 -6.42 6.02
C GLY A 305 -21.93 -5.49 7.03
N SER A 306 -21.89 -5.91 8.30
CA SER A 306 -21.42 -5.12 9.44
C SER A 306 -19.98 -5.43 9.85
N VAL A 307 -19.18 -6.04 8.97
CA VAL A 307 -17.77 -6.32 9.24
C VAL A 307 -17.02 -5.01 9.50
N ASP A 308 -16.21 -4.99 10.53
CA ASP A 308 -15.35 -3.84 10.84
C ASP A 308 -14.34 -3.61 9.72
N HIS A 309 -14.10 -2.34 9.41
CA HIS A 309 -13.17 -1.97 8.35
C HIS A 309 -11.78 -2.59 8.55
N ASN A 310 -11.27 -2.62 9.78
CA ASN A 310 -9.94 -3.16 10.09
C ASN A 310 -9.85 -4.67 9.90
N ASP A 311 -10.96 -5.38 10.01
CA ASP A 311 -11.04 -6.83 9.87
C ASP A 311 -11.39 -7.27 8.44
N PHE A 312 -11.61 -6.32 7.54
CA PHE A 312 -12.14 -6.59 6.20
C PHE A 312 -11.27 -7.55 5.39
N VAL A 313 -9.95 -7.45 5.49
CA VAL A 313 -9.02 -8.33 4.77
C VAL A 313 -8.87 -9.70 5.43
N THR A 314 -9.28 -9.83 6.70
CA THR A 314 -9.09 -11.05 7.49
C THR A 314 -10.38 -11.83 7.73
N SER A 315 -11.56 -11.18 7.67
CA SER A 315 -12.81 -11.82 8.08
C SER A 315 -14.08 -11.31 7.39
N ALA A 316 -13.98 -10.64 6.26
CA ALA A 316 -15.14 -9.99 5.61
C ALA A 316 -16.34 -10.94 5.34
N TRP A 317 -16.09 -12.15 4.86
CA TRP A 317 -17.11 -13.19 4.64
C TRP A 317 -16.61 -14.59 5.00
N GLY A 318 -15.45 -14.66 5.62
CA GLY A 318 -14.78 -15.89 6.05
C GLY A 318 -13.40 -15.57 6.59
N GLY A 319 -12.70 -16.55 7.12
CA GLY A 319 -11.41 -16.34 7.77
C GLY A 319 -10.23 -15.99 6.85
N ALA A 320 -10.43 -15.93 5.54
CA ALA A 320 -9.39 -15.61 4.55
C ALA A 320 -10.01 -15.09 3.24
N PRO A 321 -10.53 -13.85 3.21
CA PRO A 321 -11.24 -13.30 2.06
C PRO A 321 -10.44 -13.28 0.77
N LEU A 322 -9.15 -12.94 0.83
CA LEU A 322 -8.29 -12.92 -0.36
C LEU A 322 -7.97 -14.32 -0.86
N ARG A 323 -7.75 -15.31 0.02
CA ARG A 323 -7.62 -16.71 -0.41
C ARG A 323 -8.86 -17.14 -1.20
N ASP A 324 -10.04 -16.79 -0.73
CA ASP A 324 -11.31 -17.08 -1.38
C ASP A 324 -11.44 -16.42 -2.76
N ILE A 325 -11.01 -15.17 -2.90
CA ILE A 325 -10.96 -14.46 -4.19
C ILE A 325 -9.95 -15.14 -5.11
N PHE A 326 -8.73 -15.34 -4.64
CA PHE A 326 -7.62 -15.84 -5.45
C PHE A 326 -7.88 -17.27 -5.98
N SER A 327 -8.51 -18.13 -5.17
CA SER A 327 -8.87 -19.50 -5.60
C SER A 327 -9.93 -19.54 -6.72
N ARG A 328 -10.61 -18.42 -6.99
CA ARG A 328 -11.64 -18.30 -8.06
C ARG A 328 -11.10 -17.67 -9.35
N ILE A 329 -9.85 -17.23 -9.34
CA ILE A 329 -9.20 -16.68 -10.53
C ILE A 329 -8.83 -17.87 -11.43
N GLY A 330 -9.46 -17.93 -12.60
CA GLY A 330 -9.13 -18.92 -13.61
C GLY A 330 -7.69 -18.75 -14.10
N GLY A 331 -6.95 -19.85 -14.17
CA GLY A 331 -5.61 -19.89 -14.73
C GLY A 331 -5.61 -19.79 -16.25
#